data_32e7c8bf36aba38f5c91de51c72103f8
#
_entry.id   32e7c8bf36aba38f5c91de51c72103f8
#
_cell.length_a   1.000
_cell.length_b   1.000
_cell.length_c   1.000
_cell.angle_alpha   90.00
_cell.angle_beta   90.00
_cell.angle_gamma   90.00
#
_symmetry.space_group_name_H-M   'P 1'
#
loop_
_entity.id
_entity.type
_entity.pdbx_description
1 polymer ?
#
loop_
_entity_poly.entity_id
_entity_poly.type
_entity_poly.pdbx_seq_one_letter_code
_entity_poly.pdbx_strand_id
1 'polypeptide(L)'
;MKNPINGLNKVFESRIRLGVMSILMVNEEVNFNELKQMLEVTDGNLATHLLSLEENGYIRVHKGFIGKKTNTTYAVTRAGEK
;
A
#
# COMPACT_ATOMS: atom_id res chain seq x y z
N MET A 1 -16.28 -25.80 2.53
CA MET A 1 -15.73 -25.60 3.90
C MET A 1 -14.64 -24.55 3.88
N LYS A 2 -14.72 -23.59 4.77
CA LYS A 2 -13.71 -22.53 4.82
C LYS A 2 -12.43 -23.03 5.45
N ASN A 3 -11.33 -22.81 4.75
CA ASN A 3 -10.01 -23.12 5.25
C ASN A 3 -9.61 -22.06 6.31
N PRO A 4 -9.19 -22.49 7.54
CA PRO A 4 -8.73 -21.53 8.55
C PRO A 4 -7.63 -20.59 8.05
N ILE A 5 -6.80 -21.07 7.13
CA ILE A 5 -5.73 -20.27 6.54
C ILE A 5 -6.30 -19.05 5.78
N ASN A 6 -7.46 -19.21 5.14
CA ASN A 6 -8.11 -18.09 4.44
C ASN A 6 -8.52 -16.97 5.40
N GLY A 7 -8.98 -17.34 6.61
CA GLY A 7 -9.32 -16.35 7.63
C GLY A 7 -8.10 -15.56 8.08
N LEU A 8 -7.00 -16.27 8.29
CA LEU A 8 -5.74 -15.64 8.69
C LEU A 8 -5.21 -14.72 7.57
N ASN A 9 -5.34 -15.14 6.32
CA ASN A 9 -4.92 -14.31 5.18
C ASN A 9 -5.73 -13.01 5.10
N LYS A 10 -7.03 -13.09 5.34
CA LYS A 10 -7.88 -11.90 5.33
C LYS A 10 -7.50 -10.91 6.42
N VAL A 11 -7.18 -11.41 7.60
CA VAL A 11 -6.73 -10.57 8.72
C VAL A 11 -5.41 -9.89 8.35
N PHE A 12 -4.48 -10.66 7.77
CA PHE A 12 -3.20 -10.13 7.34
C PHE A 12 -3.35 -9.08 6.25
N GLU A 13 -4.23 -9.32 5.27
CA GLU A 13 -4.50 -8.37 4.21
C GLU A 13 -5.09 -7.06 4.73
N SER A 14 -6.05 -7.16 5.66
CA SER A 14 -6.65 -5.98 6.28
C SER A 14 -5.61 -5.18 7.05
N ARG A 15 -4.69 -5.85 7.70
CA ARG A 15 -3.61 -5.22 8.44
C ARG A 15 -2.68 -4.44 7.52
N ILE A 16 -2.34 -5.02 6.36
CA ILE A 16 -1.49 -4.34 5.37
C ILE A 16 -2.19 -3.10 4.84
N ARG A 17 -3.46 -3.23 4.44
CA ARG A 17 -4.23 -2.09 3.92
C ARG A 17 -4.34 -0.97 4.94
N LEU A 18 -4.67 -1.31 6.17
CA LEU A 18 -4.78 -0.33 7.24
C LEU A 18 -3.45 0.35 7.50
N GLY A 19 -2.36 -0.43 7.48
CA GLY A 19 -1.01 0.11 7.66
C GLY A 19 -0.63 1.09 6.56
N VAL A 20 -0.89 0.74 5.31
CA VAL A 20 -0.64 1.62 4.17
C VAL A 20 -1.40 2.93 4.32
N MET A 21 -2.71 2.85 4.57
CA MET A 21 -3.54 4.05 4.70
C MET A 21 -3.10 4.92 5.87
N SER A 22 -2.74 4.31 7.01
CA SER A 22 -2.27 5.05 8.18
C SER A 22 -0.99 5.82 7.88
N ILE A 23 -0.04 5.19 7.19
CA ILE A 23 1.22 5.82 6.83
C ILE A 23 0.99 6.99 5.87
N LEU A 24 0.13 6.77 4.86
CA LEU A 24 -0.13 7.79 3.85
C LEU A 24 -0.95 8.96 4.38
N MET A 25 -1.74 8.76 5.44
CA MET A 25 -2.51 9.84 6.05
C MET A 25 -1.63 10.83 6.81
N VAL A 26 -0.47 10.40 7.29
CA VAL A 26 0.43 11.27 8.04
C VAL A 26 1.65 11.72 7.21
N ASN A 27 1.78 11.24 6.00
CA ASN A 27 2.86 11.60 5.08
C ASN A 27 2.29 11.98 3.72
N GLU A 28 2.80 13.04 3.11
CA GLU A 28 2.29 13.49 1.82
C GLU A 28 2.55 12.47 0.71
N GLU A 29 3.76 11.96 0.66
CA GLU A 29 4.15 10.93 -0.31
C GLU A 29 5.14 9.98 0.33
N VAL A 30 4.97 8.69 0.02
CA VAL A 30 5.87 7.65 0.53
C VAL A 30 6.21 6.73 -0.64
N ASN A 31 7.47 6.36 -0.79
CA ASN A 31 7.85 5.47 -1.87
C ASN A 31 7.64 4.00 -1.48
N PHE A 32 7.71 3.13 -2.49
CA PHE A 32 7.45 1.70 -2.32
C PHE A 32 8.37 1.07 -1.26
N ASN A 33 9.66 1.36 -1.33
CA ASN A 33 10.62 0.78 -0.40
C ASN A 33 10.37 1.21 1.04
N GLU A 34 9.99 2.45 1.25
CA GLU A 34 9.66 2.94 2.58
C GLU A 34 8.44 2.21 3.16
N LEU A 35 7.39 2.04 2.36
CA LEU A 35 6.22 1.29 2.77
C LEU A 35 6.58 -0.15 3.11
N LYS A 36 7.38 -0.77 2.25
CA LYS A 36 7.80 -2.14 2.45
C LYS A 36 8.54 -2.32 3.77
N GLN A 37 9.47 -1.42 4.07
CA GLN A 37 10.24 -1.48 5.30
C GLN A 37 9.39 -1.22 6.53
N MET A 38 8.51 -0.23 6.47
CA MET A 38 7.66 0.10 7.60
C MET A 38 6.67 -1.00 7.93
N LEU A 39 6.15 -1.69 6.91
CA LEU A 39 5.14 -2.72 7.09
C LEU A 39 5.73 -4.12 7.21
N GLU A 40 7.02 -4.27 6.92
CA GLU A 40 7.72 -5.55 6.96
C GLU A 40 7.02 -6.63 6.13
N VAL A 41 6.70 -6.29 4.89
CA VAL A 41 5.99 -7.18 3.96
C VAL A 41 6.83 -7.47 2.73
N THR A 42 6.41 -8.49 1.96
CA THR A 42 7.08 -8.82 0.71
C THR A 42 6.66 -7.86 -0.41
N ASP A 43 7.49 -7.77 -1.45
CA ASP A 43 7.18 -6.94 -2.63
C ASP A 43 5.84 -7.32 -3.25
N GLY A 44 5.60 -8.61 -3.41
CA GLY A 44 4.39 -9.10 -4.03
C GLY A 44 3.13 -8.76 -3.23
N ASN A 45 3.18 -8.96 -1.92
CA ASN A 45 2.05 -8.65 -1.06
C ASN A 45 1.74 -7.16 -1.07
N LEU A 46 2.77 -6.33 -0.95
CA LEU A 46 2.58 -4.89 -0.95
C LEU A 46 2.05 -4.40 -2.30
N ALA A 47 2.66 -4.86 -3.40
CA ALA A 47 2.24 -4.46 -4.74
C ALA A 47 0.78 -4.79 -4.99
N THR A 48 0.33 -5.98 -4.61
CA THR A 48 -1.05 -6.41 -4.79
C THR A 48 -2.03 -5.49 -4.04
N HIS A 49 -1.71 -5.15 -2.79
CA HIS A 49 -2.57 -4.29 -2.00
C HIS A 49 -2.57 -2.85 -2.49
N LEU A 50 -1.42 -2.35 -2.91
CA LEU A 50 -1.33 -0.99 -3.45
C LEU A 50 -2.13 -0.88 -4.75
N LEU A 51 -2.06 -1.88 -5.61
CA LEU A 51 -2.83 -1.90 -6.85
C LEU A 51 -4.33 -1.88 -6.56
N SER A 52 -4.78 -2.70 -5.61
CA SER A 52 -6.18 -2.76 -5.21
C SER A 52 -6.66 -1.42 -4.65
N LEU A 53 -5.86 -0.78 -3.80
CA LEU A 53 -6.21 0.53 -3.23
C LEU A 53 -6.27 1.61 -4.31
N GLU A 54 -5.37 1.55 -5.28
CA GLU A 54 -5.37 2.48 -6.41
C GLU A 54 -6.61 2.29 -7.27
N GLU A 55 -6.95 1.04 -7.60
CA GLU A 55 -8.12 0.72 -8.41
C GLU A 55 -9.42 1.18 -7.75
N ASN A 56 -9.47 1.16 -6.43
CA ASN A 56 -10.63 1.63 -5.67
C ASN A 56 -10.62 3.14 -5.43
N GLY A 57 -9.60 3.83 -5.89
CA GLY A 57 -9.51 5.28 -5.81
C GLY A 57 -9.10 5.81 -4.45
N TYR A 58 -8.59 4.97 -3.56
CA TYR A 58 -8.18 5.41 -2.22
C TYR A 58 -6.80 6.03 -2.19
N ILE A 59 -5.94 5.65 -3.13
CA ILE A 59 -4.57 6.19 -3.21
C ILE A 59 -4.24 6.58 -4.64
N ARG A 60 -3.25 7.46 -4.78
CA ARG A 60 -2.68 7.84 -6.07
C ARG A 60 -1.26 7.29 -6.17
N VAL A 61 -0.88 6.94 -7.38
CA VAL A 61 0.48 6.47 -7.67
C VAL A 61 1.15 7.48 -8.59
N HIS A 62 2.34 7.91 -8.21
CA HIS A 62 3.15 8.81 -9.02
C HIS A 62 4.46 8.13 -9.38
N LYS A 63 4.73 8.01 -10.68
CA LYS A 63 5.97 7.43 -11.16
C LYS A 63 6.87 8.53 -11.67
N GLY A 64 8.09 8.57 -11.17
CA GLY A 64 9.06 9.56 -11.55
C GLY A 64 10.45 8.99 -11.56
N PHE A 65 11.43 9.86 -11.57
CA PHE A 65 12.83 9.47 -11.59
C PHE A 65 13.60 10.25 -10.53
N ILE A 66 14.54 9.55 -9.88
CA ILE A 66 15.56 10.19 -9.06
C ILE A 66 16.88 9.84 -9.72
N GLY A 67 17.45 10.81 -10.43
CA GLY A 67 18.59 10.55 -11.30
C GLY A 67 18.18 9.60 -12.42
N LYS A 68 18.85 8.46 -12.53
CA LYS A 68 18.56 7.45 -13.56
C LYS A 68 17.64 6.34 -13.06
N LYS A 69 17.24 6.37 -11.79
CA LYS A 69 16.41 5.32 -11.20
C LYS A 69 14.96 5.74 -11.19
N THR A 70 14.06 4.80 -11.49
CA THR A 70 12.64 5.05 -11.34
C THR A 70 12.29 5.14 -9.86
N ASN A 71 11.36 6.02 -9.53
CA ASN A 71 10.87 6.20 -8.18
C ASN A 71 9.35 6.25 -8.20
N THR A 72 8.71 5.29 -7.52
CA THR A 72 7.27 5.23 -7.44
C THR A 72 6.84 5.68 -6.05
N THR A 73 6.01 6.70 -5.98
CA THR A 73 5.48 7.22 -4.71
C THR A 73 3.97 7.05 -4.66
N TYR A 74 3.46 7.04 -3.45
CA TYR A 74 2.05 6.82 -3.18
C TYR A 74 1.53 7.91 -2.26
N ALA A 75 0.30 8.35 -2.49
CA ALA A 75 -0.35 9.38 -1.68
C ALA A 75 -1.82 9.02 -1.51
N VAL A 76 -2.39 9.41 -0.37
CA VAL A 76 -3.81 9.18 -0.11
C VAL A 76 -4.64 10.19 -0.91
N THR A 77 -5.80 9.73 -1.40
CA THR A 77 -6.77 10.60 -2.06
C THR A 77 -7.81 11.08 -1.05
N ARG A 78 -8.71 11.98 -1.47
CA ARG A 78 -9.82 12.40 -0.61
C ARG A 78 -10.73 11.24 -0.24
N ALA A 79 -10.94 10.31 -1.17
CA ALA A 79 -11.74 9.12 -0.90
C ALA A 79 -11.07 8.25 0.17
N GLY A 80 -9.74 8.16 0.13
CA GLY A 80 -8.98 7.38 1.10
C GLY A 80 -8.93 8.01 2.49
N GLU A 81 -9.10 9.33 2.59
CA GLU A 81 -9.05 10.04 3.86
C GLU A 81 -10.32 9.86 4.69
N LYS A 82 -11.38 9.41 4.10
CA LYS A 82 -12.65 9.22 4.81
C LYS A 82 -12.71 7.91 5.59
#